data_6940ba5183185e3b293ff28a4c861856
#
_entry.id   6940ba5183185e3b293ff28a4c861856
#
_cell.length_a   1.000
_cell.length_b   1.000
_cell.length_c   1.000
_cell.angle_alpha   90.00
_cell.angle_beta   90.00
_cell.angle_gamma   90.00
#
_symmetry.space_group_name_H-M   'P 1'
#
loop_
_entity.id
_entity.type
_entity.pdbx_description
1 polymer ?
#
loop_
_entity_poly.entity_id
_entity_poly.type
_entity_poly.pdbx_seq_one_letter_code
_entity_poly.pdbx_strand_id
1 'polypeptide(L)'
;MKYFIYFKRCIILAIILLVNITAVLAQPKSKTRLQKRENYEFTFDLPRYVEQLKKELTYPLAWRNSDIKDFVEWKSVAKAKVLECMMTPPLKSNDYDMQVIAEEKRDGYTARKILFNVNAYSRISAYMLIPDGKGPFPAVNMLHDHGGHLYIGKEKMVRPFDVDTAVVNDADNWVKKLYDGQYTGDYFARNGYVVFSADAPMWGERGREEGVDRSKYDIICGNMMMLGRDLSAFMTYDDITGTEFLASLPEVDKSRIGCM
;
A
#
# COMPACT_ATOMS: atom_id res chain seq x y z
N MET A 1 30.92 59.04 -19.41
CA MET A 1 29.79 58.51 -20.19
C MET A 1 29.49 57.03 -19.94
N LYS A 2 30.45 56.14 -19.76
CA LYS A 2 30.22 54.70 -19.49
C LYS A 2 29.50 54.40 -18.16
N TYR A 3 29.81 55.12 -17.09
CA TYR A 3 29.18 54.92 -15.77
C TYR A 3 27.68 55.26 -15.72
N PHE A 4 27.25 56.22 -16.54
CA PHE A 4 25.84 56.63 -16.58
C PHE A 4 24.94 55.59 -17.27
N ILE A 5 25.48 54.82 -18.20
CA ILE A 5 24.80 53.75 -18.91
C ILE A 5 24.62 52.52 -17.97
N TYR A 6 25.65 52.20 -17.17
CA TYR A 6 25.54 51.10 -16.18
C TYR A 6 24.51 51.39 -15.07
N PHE A 7 24.50 52.64 -14.61
CA PHE A 7 23.52 53.06 -13.58
C PHE A 7 22.08 52.96 -14.06
N LYS A 8 21.78 53.38 -15.30
CA LYS A 8 20.46 53.22 -15.89
C LYS A 8 20.05 51.75 -16.08
N ARG A 9 20.98 50.88 -16.46
CA ARG A 9 20.73 49.44 -16.62
C ARG A 9 20.42 48.78 -15.27
N CYS A 10 21.11 49.12 -14.19
CA CYS A 10 20.85 48.63 -12.87
C CYS A 10 19.47 49.05 -12.33
N ILE A 11 19.05 50.32 -12.59
CA ILE A 11 17.72 50.80 -12.22
C ILE A 11 16.62 50.05 -12.98
N ILE A 12 16.77 49.83 -14.28
CA ILE A 12 15.80 49.10 -15.10
C ILE A 12 15.69 47.64 -14.62
N LEU A 13 16.80 46.97 -14.33
CA LEU A 13 16.80 45.60 -13.75
C LEU A 13 16.12 45.54 -12.40
N ALA A 14 16.36 46.53 -11.52
CA ALA A 14 15.71 46.62 -10.21
C ALA A 14 14.19 46.85 -10.34
N ILE A 15 13.75 47.67 -11.27
CA ILE A 15 12.33 47.91 -11.54
C ILE A 15 11.66 46.64 -12.11
N ILE A 16 12.31 45.91 -13.04
CA ILE A 16 11.82 44.67 -13.60
C ILE A 16 11.71 43.59 -12.48
N LEU A 17 12.69 43.53 -11.58
CA LEU A 17 12.65 42.60 -10.44
C LEU A 17 11.51 42.96 -9.46
N LEU A 18 11.30 44.24 -9.16
CA LEU A 18 10.20 44.70 -8.30
C LEU A 18 8.82 44.41 -8.92
N VAL A 19 8.65 44.62 -10.23
CA VAL A 19 7.38 44.33 -10.93
C VAL A 19 7.08 42.85 -10.92
N ASN A 20 8.10 41.97 -11.07
CA ASN A 20 7.89 40.53 -11.00
C ASN A 20 7.57 40.07 -9.59
N ILE A 21 8.16 40.66 -8.53
CA ILE A 21 7.85 40.35 -7.13
C ILE A 21 6.41 40.77 -6.79
N THR A 22 5.98 41.94 -7.25
CA THR A 22 4.59 42.40 -7.03
C THR A 22 3.57 41.57 -7.81
N ALA A 23 3.91 41.08 -9.01
CA ALA A 23 3.06 40.18 -9.78
C ALA A 23 2.91 38.80 -9.12
N VAL A 24 3.97 38.27 -8.49
CA VAL A 24 3.92 37.02 -7.73
C VAL A 24 3.14 37.17 -6.42
N LEU A 25 3.22 38.33 -5.77
CA LEU A 25 2.47 38.64 -4.53
C LEU A 25 1.00 39.02 -4.82
N ALA A 26 0.68 39.41 -6.04
CA ALA A 26 -0.66 39.77 -6.49
C ALA A 26 -1.44 38.60 -7.09
N GLN A 27 -0.96 37.37 -7.00
CA GLN A 27 -1.83 36.24 -7.30
C GLN A 27 -3.02 36.27 -6.35
N PRO A 28 -4.26 36.41 -6.83
CA PRO A 28 -5.40 36.39 -5.96
C PRO A 28 -5.38 35.05 -5.24
N LYS A 29 -5.20 35.05 -3.92
CA LYS A 29 -5.57 33.90 -3.10
C LYS A 29 -6.94 33.51 -3.60
N SER A 30 -7.09 32.33 -4.14
CA SER A 30 -8.37 31.79 -4.56
C SER A 30 -9.32 31.89 -3.35
N LYS A 31 -9.98 33.03 -3.25
CA LYS A 31 -11.14 33.15 -2.37
C LYS A 31 -12.18 32.29 -3.06
N THR A 32 -12.50 31.16 -2.48
CA THR A 32 -13.67 30.36 -2.83
C THR A 32 -14.84 31.32 -2.91
N ARG A 33 -15.18 31.74 -4.11
CA ARG A 33 -16.21 32.74 -4.33
C ARG A 33 -17.53 31.99 -4.24
N LEU A 34 -18.17 32.06 -3.08
CA LEU A 34 -19.56 31.65 -2.94
C LEU A 34 -20.39 32.41 -3.98
N GLN A 35 -20.79 31.74 -5.04
CA GLN A 35 -21.71 32.31 -6.01
C GLN A 35 -23.12 32.11 -5.46
N LYS A 36 -23.71 33.20 -4.94
CA LYS A 36 -25.12 33.23 -4.59
C LYS A 36 -25.92 33.35 -5.89
N ARG A 37 -26.60 32.29 -6.29
CA ARG A 37 -27.53 32.32 -7.39
C ARG A 37 -28.91 31.97 -6.81
N GLU A 38 -29.85 32.92 -6.85
CA GLU A 38 -31.28 32.74 -6.54
C GLU A 38 -31.59 31.85 -5.32
N ASN A 39 -31.22 32.27 -4.13
CA ASN A 39 -31.46 31.59 -2.85
C ASN A 39 -30.74 30.25 -2.65
N TYR A 40 -29.87 29.83 -3.56
CA TYR A 40 -29.02 28.65 -3.39
C TYR A 40 -27.58 29.06 -3.11
N GLU A 41 -27.05 28.55 -2.02
CA GLU A 41 -25.63 28.64 -1.69
C GLU A 41 -24.93 27.47 -2.37
N PHE A 42 -24.14 27.75 -3.43
CA PHE A 42 -23.36 26.74 -4.14
C PHE A 42 -21.93 26.76 -3.58
N THR A 43 -21.46 25.63 -3.08
CA THR A 43 -20.07 25.41 -2.71
C THR A 43 -19.45 24.40 -3.64
N PHE A 44 -18.21 24.65 -4.12
CA PHE A 44 -17.42 23.65 -4.86
C PHE A 44 -16.91 22.51 -3.98
N ASP A 45 -17.37 22.49 -2.74
CA ASP A 45 -16.90 21.58 -1.72
C ASP A 45 -17.89 20.41 -1.61
N LEU A 46 -17.50 19.21 -2.08
CA LEU A 46 -18.20 17.93 -1.87
C LEU A 46 -18.49 17.61 -0.38
N PRO A 47 -17.81 18.22 0.59
CA PRO A 47 -17.88 17.84 1.98
C PRO A 47 -19.26 17.95 2.63
N ARG A 48 -20.14 18.85 2.19
CA ARG A 48 -21.46 18.96 2.86
C ARG A 48 -22.28 17.68 2.75
N TYR A 49 -22.30 17.06 1.57
CA TYR A 49 -23.00 15.78 1.38
C TYR A 49 -22.31 14.68 2.20
N VAL A 50 -20.99 14.58 2.12
CA VAL A 50 -20.21 13.58 2.88
C VAL A 50 -20.36 13.79 4.40
N GLU A 51 -20.32 15.05 4.88
CA GLU A 51 -20.53 15.35 6.30
C GLU A 51 -21.94 14.99 6.77
N GLN A 52 -22.96 15.13 5.91
CA GLN A 52 -24.30 14.70 6.25
C GLN A 52 -24.39 13.17 6.31
N LEU A 53 -23.82 12.46 5.35
CA LEU A 53 -23.76 10.98 5.37
C LEU A 53 -23.06 10.48 6.65
N LYS A 54 -21.95 11.13 7.05
CA LYS A 54 -21.22 10.76 8.27
C LYS A 54 -22.08 10.88 9.53
N LYS A 55 -22.97 11.88 9.60
CA LYS A 55 -23.91 12.05 10.73
C LYS A 55 -24.97 10.96 10.81
N GLU A 56 -25.28 10.34 9.69
CA GLU A 56 -26.28 9.27 9.60
C GLU A 56 -25.71 7.89 9.94
N LEU A 57 -24.35 7.76 10.04
CA LEU A 57 -23.70 6.49 10.33
C LEU A 57 -23.90 6.10 11.80
N THR A 58 -24.44 4.91 12.03
CA THR A 58 -24.74 4.40 13.38
C THR A 58 -23.79 3.28 13.84
N TYR A 59 -23.03 2.70 12.94
CA TYR A 59 -22.06 1.61 13.20
C TYR A 59 -22.63 0.44 14.04
N PRO A 60 -23.77 -0.18 13.64
CA PRO A 60 -24.44 -1.18 14.47
C PRO A 60 -23.62 -2.45 14.68
N LEU A 61 -22.66 -2.74 13.79
CA LEU A 61 -21.75 -3.88 13.89
C LEU A 61 -20.42 -3.55 14.57
N ALA A 62 -20.19 -2.31 15.03
CA ALA A 62 -19.07 -2.08 15.93
C ALA A 62 -19.29 -2.87 17.22
N TRP A 63 -18.30 -3.62 17.72
CA TRP A 63 -18.43 -4.47 18.90
C TRP A 63 -19.09 -3.77 20.10
N ARG A 64 -18.74 -2.51 20.31
CA ARG A 64 -19.28 -1.70 21.43
C ARG A 64 -20.76 -1.37 21.27
N ASN A 65 -21.27 -1.30 20.04
CA ASN A 65 -22.64 -0.89 19.72
C ASN A 65 -23.53 -2.08 19.38
N SER A 66 -22.94 -3.25 19.17
CA SER A 66 -23.67 -4.43 18.74
C SER A 66 -24.57 -5.00 19.86
N ASP A 67 -25.76 -5.45 19.48
CA ASP A 67 -26.65 -6.21 20.36
C ASP A 67 -26.19 -7.65 20.54
N ILE A 68 -25.34 -8.18 19.63
CA ILE A 68 -24.76 -9.52 19.71
C ILE A 68 -23.68 -9.52 20.78
N LYS A 69 -23.87 -10.27 21.87
CA LYS A 69 -22.95 -10.31 23.02
C LYS A 69 -21.98 -11.49 22.98
N ASP A 70 -22.28 -12.53 22.22
CA ASP A 70 -21.32 -13.59 21.94
C ASP A 70 -20.31 -13.14 20.90
N PHE A 71 -19.01 -13.22 21.26
CA PHE A 71 -17.93 -12.73 20.40
C PHE A 71 -17.78 -13.54 19.10
N VAL A 72 -18.01 -14.86 19.18
CA VAL A 72 -17.86 -15.74 18.01
C VAL A 72 -18.98 -15.47 17.01
N GLU A 73 -20.22 -15.35 17.49
CA GLU A 73 -21.38 -14.97 16.68
C GLU A 73 -21.17 -13.58 16.06
N TRP A 74 -20.83 -12.58 16.87
CA TRP A 74 -20.56 -11.23 16.39
C TRP A 74 -19.48 -11.21 15.31
N LYS A 75 -18.35 -11.89 15.54
CA LYS A 75 -17.25 -11.96 14.58
C LYS A 75 -17.71 -12.55 13.24
N SER A 76 -18.56 -13.57 13.28
CA SER A 76 -19.12 -14.19 12.07
C SER A 76 -19.98 -13.20 11.28
N VAL A 77 -20.91 -12.51 11.95
CA VAL A 77 -21.80 -11.53 11.33
C VAL A 77 -21.02 -10.33 10.80
N ALA A 78 -20.09 -9.78 11.59
CA ALA A 78 -19.26 -8.65 11.19
C ALA A 78 -18.38 -9.00 9.98
N LYS A 79 -17.75 -10.20 9.99
CA LYS A 79 -16.94 -10.68 8.87
C LYS A 79 -17.77 -10.83 7.58
N ALA A 80 -18.97 -11.39 7.67
CA ALA A 80 -19.86 -11.52 6.52
C ALA A 80 -20.19 -10.15 5.91
N LYS A 81 -20.47 -9.14 6.76
CA LYS A 81 -20.72 -7.77 6.28
C LYS A 81 -19.49 -7.13 5.66
N VAL A 82 -18.30 -7.33 6.20
CA VAL A 82 -17.06 -6.85 5.58
C VAL A 82 -16.88 -7.46 4.19
N LEU A 83 -17.03 -8.78 4.06
CA LEU A 83 -16.92 -9.46 2.76
C LEU A 83 -17.97 -8.96 1.75
N GLU A 84 -19.20 -8.69 2.18
CA GLU A 84 -20.23 -8.06 1.34
C GLU A 84 -19.77 -6.69 0.82
N CYS A 85 -19.17 -5.86 1.69
CA CYS A 85 -18.65 -4.54 1.31
C CYS A 85 -17.42 -4.61 0.40
N MET A 86 -16.69 -5.71 0.42
CA MET A 86 -15.51 -5.94 -0.43
C MET A 86 -15.88 -6.28 -1.89
N MET A 87 -17.16 -6.28 -2.25
CA MET A 87 -17.64 -6.56 -3.59
C MET A 87 -17.27 -7.98 -4.05
N THR A 88 -17.09 -8.18 -5.36
CA THR A 88 -16.81 -9.51 -5.93
C THR A 88 -15.32 -9.86 -5.81
N PRO A 89 -14.96 -11.00 -5.22
CA PRO A 89 -13.56 -11.46 -5.16
C PRO A 89 -13.00 -11.75 -6.57
N PRO A 90 -11.66 -11.73 -6.73
CA PRO A 90 -11.01 -12.28 -7.90
C PRO A 90 -11.33 -13.77 -8.06
N LEU A 91 -11.32 -14.26 -9.29
CA LEU A 91 -11.47 -15.68 -9.56
C LEU A 91 -10.23 -16.42 -9.00
N LYS A 92 -10.45 -17.39 -8.12
CA LYS A 92 -9.35 -18.20 -7.56
C LYS A 92 -8.65 -19.02 -8.66
N SER A 93 -7.34 -19.19 -8.53
CA SER A 93 -6.60 -20.17 -9.32
C SER A 93 -6.96 -21.59 -8.87
N ASN A 94 -6.81 -22.56 -9.78
CA ASN A 94 -7.00 -23.99 -9.46
C ASN A 94 -5.93 -24.52 -8.52
N ASP A 95 -4.72 -23.98 -8.62
CA ASP A 95 -3.56 -24.30 -7.80
C ASP A 95 -2.68 -23.05 -7.60
N TYR A 96 -1.74 -23.13 -6.70
CA TYR A 96 -0.78 -22.05 -6.48
C TYR A 96 0.40 -22.12 -7.46
N ASP A 97 0.67 -23.27 -8.07
CA ASP A 97 1.81 -23.52 -9.00
C ASP A 97 3.10 -22.81 -8.53
N MET A 98 3.47 -23.07 -7.28
CA MET A 98 4.60 -22.40 -6.64
C MET A 98 5.93 -22.88 -7.25
N GLN A 99 6.78 -21.94 -7.63
CA GLN A 99 8.13 -22.16 -8.13
C GLN A 99 9.14 -21.36 -7.35
N VAL A 100 10.21 -21.99 -6.87
CA VAL A 100 11.36 -21.28 -6.30
C VAL A 100 12.24 -20.81 -7.47
N ILE A 101 12.43 -19.50 -7.57
CA ILE A 101 13.23 -18.88 -8.64
C ILE A 101 14.61 -18.44 -8.16
N ALA A 102 14.77 -18.15 -6.87
CA ALA A 102 16.06 -17.91 -6.24
C ALA A 102 16.03 -18.38 -4.78
N GLU A 103 17.19 -18.79 -4.27
CA GLU A 103 17.36 -19.22 -2.88
C GLU A 103 18.68 -18.71 -2.32
N GLU A 104 18.67 -18.23 -1.08
CA GLU A 104 19.84 -17.76 -0.37
C GLU A 104 19.81 -18.29 1.06
N LYS A 105 20.93 -18.94 1.48
CA LYS A 105 21.11 -19.35 2.87
C LYS A 105 21.54 -18.15 3.70
N ARG A 106 20.83 -17.90 4.79
CA ARG A 106 21.10 -16.85 5.76
C ARG A 106 21.31 -17.43 7.16
N ASP A 107 21.73 -16.57 8.08
CA ASP A 107 21.97 -17.00 9.47
C ASP A 107 20.64 -17.36 10.16
N GLY A 108 20.47 -18.67 10.42
CA GLY A 108 19.31 -19.24 11.09
C GLY A 108 18.08 -19.52 10.21
N TYR A 109 18.14 -19.25 8.90
CA TYR A 109 17.02 -19.52 7.98
C TYR A 109 17.46 -19.58 6.51
N THR A 110 16.56 -20.05 5.65
CA THR A 110 16.70 -20.02 4.20
C THR A 110 15.70 -19.02 3.62
N ALA A 111 16.18 -18.07 2.82
CA ALA A 111 15.35 -17.10 2.09
C ALA A 111 15.09 -17.64 0.66
N ARG A 112 13.84 -17.66 0.25
CA ARG A 112 13.40 -18.04 -1.10
C ARG A 112 12.66 -16.89 -1.76
N LYS A 113 12.99 -16.63 -3.01
CA LYS A 113 12.13 -15.85 -3.91
C LYS A 113 11.31 -16.85 -4.72
N ILE A 114 10.01 -16.70 -4.66
CA ILE A 114 9.09 -17.63 -5.30
C ILE A 114 8.19 -16.91 -6.29
N LEU A 115 7.67 -17.63 -7.26
CA LEU A 115 6.51 -17.25 -8.06
C LEU A 115 5.34 -18.13 -7.66
N PHE A 116 4.14 -17.57 -7.57
CA PHE A 116 2.92 -18.31 -7.30
C PHE A 116 1.68 -17.64 -7.90
N ASN A 117 0.62 -18.41 -8.13
CA ASN A 117 -0.65 -17.89 -8.61
C ASN A 117 -1.45 -17.30 -7.44
N VAL A 118 -1.60 -15.98 -7.41
CA VAL A 118 -2.42 -15.29 -6.40
C VAL A 118 -3.89 -15.29 -6.77
N ASN A 119 -4.22 -15.40 -8.05
CA ASN A 119 -5.56 -15.61 -8.58
C ASN A 119 -5.48 -16.21 -9.98
N ALA A 120 -6.63 -16.49 -10.63
CA ALA A 120 -6.66 -17.14 -11.94
C ALA A 120 -5.97 -16.36 -13.08
N TYR A 121 -5.70 -15.08 -12.89
CA TYR A 121 -5.14 -14.20 -13.92
C TYR A 121 -3.80 -13.58 -13.54
N SER A 122 -3.36 -13.75 -12.29
CA SER A 122 -2.16 -13.10 -11.78
C SER A 122 -1.20 -14.10 -11.13
N ARG A 123 0.02 -14.13 -11.65
CA ARG A 123 1.16 -14.82 -11.08
C ARG A 123 2.14 -13.79 -10.58
N ILE A 124 2.52 -13.84 -9.31
CA ILE A 124 3.34 -12.81 -8.67
C ILE A 124 4.53 -13.41 -7.95
N SER A 125 5.55 -12.59 -7.72
CA SER A 125 6.68 -12.94 -6.87
C SER A 125 6.39 -12.64 -5.40
N ALA A 126 7.00 -13.45 -4.53
CA ALA A 126 6.99 -13.24 -3.09
C ALA A 126 8.33 -13.69 -2.48
N TYR A 127 8.65 -13.15 -1.32
CA TYR A 127 9.69 -13.72 -0.47
C TYR A 127 9.09 -14.67 0.56
N MET A 128 9.75 -15.80 0.73
CA MET A 128 9.43 -16.80 1.74
C MET A 128 10.69 -17.14 2.53
N LEU A 129 10.64 -16.94 3.84
CA LEU A 129 11.77 -17.25 4.74
C LEU A 129 11.39 -18.44 5.60
N ILE A 130 12.24 -19.46 5.60
CA ILE A 130 11.99 -20.72 6.32
C ILE A 130 13.09 -20.89 7.37
N PRO A 131 12.74 -20.94 8.67
CA PRO A 131 13.71 -21.17 9.73
C PRO A 131 14.44 -22.48 9.59
N ASP A 132 15.66 -22.53 10.09
CA ASP A 132 16.38 -23.78 10.23
C ASP A 132 15.75 -24.66 11.32
N GLY A 133 15.89 -25.97 11.20
CA GLY A 133 15.42 -26.93 12.18
C GLY A 133 14.22 -27.76 11.70
N LYS A 134 13.52 -28.33 12.66
CA LYS A 134 12.39 -29.24 12.39
C LYS A 134 11.07 -28.55 12.64
N GLY A 135 10.31 -28.27 11.56
CA GLY A 135 8.95 -27.74 11.65
C GLY A 135 7.92 -28.78 12.12
N PRO A 136 6.62 -28.48 12.02
CA PRO A 136 6.09 -27.24 11.45
C PRO A 136 6.26 -26.02 12.36
N PHE A 137 6.50 -24.85 11.75
CA PHE A 137 6.76 -23.58 12.45
C PHE A 137 5.51 -22.70 12.49
N PRO A 138 5.37 -21.80 13.48
CA PRO A 138 4.44 -20.69 13.35
C PRO A 138 4.81 -19.82 12.14
N ALA A 139 3.83 -19.10 11.61
CA ALA A 139 4.07 -18.33 10.41
C ALA A 139 3.48 -16.90 10.49
N VAL A 140 4.04 -15.99 9.70
CA VAL A 140 3.56 -14.62 9.59
C VAL A 140 3.46 -14.23 8.10
N ASN A 141 2.26 -13.78 7.70
CA ASN A 141 2.08 -13.07 6.44
C ASN A 141 2.40 -11.58 6.68
N MET A 142 3.51 -11.12 6.10
CA MET A 142 3.98 -9.74 6.22
C MET A 142 3.32 -8.88 5.15
N LEU A 143 2.38 -8.04 5.57
CA LEU A 143 1.75 -7.03 4.73
C LEU A 143 2.64 -5.79 4.77
N HIS A 144 3.22 -5.40 3.65
CA HIS A 144 4.10 -4.24 3.65
C HIS A 144 3.32 -2.93 3.85
N ASP A 145 3.97 -1.93 4.44
CA ASP A 145 3.38 -0.61 4.62
C ASP A 145 3.08 0.11 3.30
N HIS A 146 2.10 0.99 3.33
CA HIS A 146 1.76 1.85 2.20
C HIS A 146 2.87 2.89 1.95
N GLY A 147 3.19 3.69 2.94
CA GLY A 147 4.23 4.73 2.96
C GLY A 147 4.21 5.75 1.82
N GLY A 148 3.28 5.64 0.87
CA GLY A 148 3.26 6.45 -0.35
C GLY A 148 4.39 6.14 -1.33
N HIS A 149 5.20 5.12 -1.08
CA HIS A 149 6.37 4.72 -1.86
C HIS A 149 6.11 3.40 -2.57
N LEU A 150 5.80 3.48 -3.87
CA LEU A 150 5.37 2.34 -4.68
C LEU A 150 6.54 1.55 -5.29
N TYR A 151 7.75 2.15 -5.33
CA TYR A 151 8.93 1.55 -5.96
C TYR A 151 9.33 0.21 -5.34
N ILE A 152 9.14 0.05 -4.05
CA ILE A 152 9.35 -1.19 -3.29
C ILE A 152 8.07 -1.59 -2.55
N GLY A 153 7.85 -2.89 -2.39
CA GLY A 153 6.74 -3.48 -1.65
C GLY A 153 7.25 -4.46 -0.59
N LYS A 154 7.29 -5.75 -0.91
CA LYS A 154 7.83 -6.82 -0.04
C LYS A 154 9.26 -6.57 0.44
N GLU A 155 10.03 -5.80 -0.30
CA GLU A 155 11.39 -5.39 0.06
C GLU A 155 11.43 -4.43 1.27
N LYS A 156 10.30 -3.90 1.71
CA LYS A 156 10.19 -3.15 2.96
C LYS A 156 10.21 -4.07 4.20
N MET A 157 9.78 -5.31 4.03
CA MET A 157 9.60 -6.28 5.11
C MET A 157 10.73 -7.30 5.17
N VAL A 158 11.25 -7.72 4.01
CA VAL A 158 12.29 -8.74 3.86
C VAL A 158 13.48 -8.13 3.14
N ARG A 159 14.69 -8.37 3.65
CA ARG A 159 15.92 -7.93 2.99
C ARG A 159 15.96 -8.50 1.57
N PRO A 160 15.98 -7.63 0.54
CA PRO A 160 15.90 -8.06 -0.84
C PRO A 160 17.15 -8.82 -1.29
N PHE A 161 16.96 -9.76 -2.19
CA PHE A 161 18.00 -10.48 -2.91
C PHE A 161 17.45 -10.86 -4.28
N ASP A 162 18.33 -11.21 -5.22
CA ASP A 162 17.97 -11.47 -6.61
C ASP A 162 17.14 -10.32 -7.23
N VAL A 163 17.63 -9.09 -7.01
CA VAL A 163 17.08 -7.84 -7.52
C VAL A 163 18.22 -6.84 -7.78
N ASP A 164 17.92 -5.78 -8.53
CA ASP A 164 18.88 -4.73 -8.82
C ASP A 164 19.38 -4.02 -7.55
N THR A 165 20.64 -3.59 -7.59
CA THR A 165 21.27 -2.85 -6.49
C THR A 165 20.48 -1.59 -6.11
N ALA A 166 19.82 -0.94 -7.07
CA ALA A 166 18.96 0.22 -6.81
C ALA A 166 17.80 -0.12 -5.86
N VAL A 167 17.19 -1.30 -6.02
CA VAL A 167 16.11 -1.78 -5.15
C VAL A 167 16.63 -2.07 -3.75
N VAL A 168 17.82 -2.71 -3.66
CA VAL A 168 18.46 -2.99 -2.36
C VAL A 168 18.73 -1.67 -1.61
N ASN A 169 19.36 -0.71 -2.28
CA ASN A 169 19.67 0.59 -1.68
C ASN A 169 18.42 1.35 -1.23
N ASP A 170 17.36 1.29 -2.00
CA ASP A 170 16.10 1.94 -1.66
C ASP A 170 15.43 1.27 -0.45
N ALA A 171 15.42 -0.06 -0.41
CA ALA A 171 14.91 -0.83 0.73
C ALA A 171 15.72 -0.59 2.00
N ASP A 172 17.06 -0.58 1.93
CA ASP A 172 17.93 -0.28 3.07
C ASP A 172 17.68 1.12 3.63
N ASN A 173 17.50 2.12 2.75
CA ASN A 173 17.16 3.49 3.14
C ASN A 173 15.78 3.56 3.80
N TRP A 174 14.80 2.82 3.27
CA TRP A 174 13.45 2.76 3.82
C TRP A 174 13.44 2.16 5.22
N VAL A 175 14.07 1.00 5.37
CA VAL A 175 14.15 0.28 6.65
C VAL A 175 14.93 1.08 7.69
N LYS A 176 16.02 1.73 7.30
CA LYS A 176 16.79 2.63 8.18
C LYS A 176 15.93 3.79 8.68
N LYS A 177 15.09 4.35 7.84
CA LYS A 177 14.26 5.51 8.16
C LYS A 177 13.05 5.16 9.04
N LEU A 178 12.42 4.01 8.84
CA LEU A 178 11.10 3.69 9.41
C LEU A 178 11.11 2.49 10.36
N TYR A 179 12.11 1.61 10.28
CA TYR A 179 12.16 0.34 11.01
C TYR A 179 13.48 0.16 11.79
N ASP A 180 14.14 1.27 12.14
CA ASP A 180 15.39 1.29 12.91
C ASP A 180 16.51 0.40 12.31
N GLY A 181 16.55 0.31 10.98
CA GLY A 181 17.51 -0.49 10.23
C GLY A 181 17.27 -1.99 10.27
N GLN A 182 16.12 -2.45 10.76
CA GLN A 182 15.78 -3.87 10.84
C GLN A 182 14.71 -4.29 9.85
N TYR A 183 15.02 -5.29 9.04
CA TYR A 183 13.99 -5.99 8.27
C TYR A 183 13.17 -6.88 9.20
N THR A 184 11.92 -6.55 9.41
CA THR A 184 11.04 -7.24 10.37
C THR A 184 10.81 -8.70 10.00
N GLY A 185 10.70 -9.02 8.69
CA GLY A 185 10.58 -10.39 8.22
C GLY A 185 11.80 -11.24 8.57
N ASP A 186 13.01 -10.70 8.34
CA ASP A 186 14.26 -11.38 8.68
C ASP A 186 14.39 -11.60 10.20
N TYR A 187 13.91 -10.65 11.01
CA TYR A 187 13.83 -10.81 12.45
C TYR A 187 12.94 -11.98 12.85
N PHE A 188 11.72 -12.07 12.30
CA PHE A 188 10.81 -13.17 12.60
C PHE A 188 11.37 -14.52 12.15
N ALA A 189 12.01 -14.60 10.98
CA ALA A 189 12.61 -15.84 10.48
C ALA A 189 13.71 -16.36 11.41
N ARG A 190 14.60 -15.48 11.90
CA ARG A 190 15.63 -15.84 12.91
C ARG A 190 15.03 -16.29 14.23
N ASN A 191 13.80 -15.87 14.54
CA ASN A 191 13.10 -16.25 15.75
C ASN A 191 12.13 -17.43 15.55
N GLY A 192 12.30 -18.22 14.49
CA GLY A 192 11.60 -19.48 14.29
C GLY A 192 10.22 -19.37 13.66
N TYR A 193 9.93 -18.31 12.91
CA TYR A 193 8.70 -18.15 12.15
C TYR A 193 8.95 -18.32 10.66
N VAL A 194 8.10 -19.07 9.98
CA VAL A 194 8.01 -18.97 8.52
C VAL A 194 7.45 -17.59 8.19
N VAL A 195 8.10 -16.89 7.29
CA VAL A 195 7.68 -15.57 6.83
C VAL A 195 7.30 -15.63 5.37
N PHE A 196 6.21 -15.00 5.02
CA PHE A 196 5.78 -14.77 3.66
C PHE A 196 5.52 -13.29 3.45
N SER A 197 5.99 -12.73 2.33
CA SER A 197 5.72 -11.34 1.95
C SER A 197 5.61 -11.22 0.45
N ALA A 198 4.49 -10.72 -0.04
CA ALA A 198 4.24 -10.44 -1.44
C ALA A 198 4.01 -8.94 -1.66
N ASP A 199 4.18 -8.46 -2.90
CA ASP A 199 3.84 -7.10 -3.25
C ASP A 199 2.32 -6.93 -3.37
N ALA A 200 1.78 -5.88 -2.78
CA ALA A 200 0.44 -5.43 -3.10
C ALA A 200 0.36 -4.99 -4.58
N PRO A 201 -0.82 -5.06 -5.22
CA PRO A 201 -1.01 -4.52 -6.56
C PRO A 201 -0.43 -3.11 -6.70
N MET A 202 0.39 -2.90 -7.71
CA MET A 202 1.07 -1.65 -8.06
C MET A 202 2.32 -1.31 -7.23
N TRP A 203 2.67 -2.09 -6.22
CA TRP A 203 3.95 -1.96 -5.48
C TRP A 203 5.00 -2.93 -6.00
N GLY A 204 6.27 -2.56 -5.77
CA GLY A 204 7.41 -3.41 -6.05
C GLY A 204 7.42 -3.94 -7.49
N GLU A 205 7.62 -5.22 -7.67
CA GLU A 205 7.65 -5.88 -8.99
C GLU A 205 6.29 -5.85 -9.71
N ARG A 206 5.19 -5.53 -9.02
CA ARG A 206 3.85 -5.40 -9.61
C ARG A 206 3.54 -4.02 -10.19
N GLY A 207 4.49 -3.10 -10.20
CA GLY A 207 4.28 -1.75 -10.74
C GLY A 207 5.55 -1.00 -11.07
N ARG A 208 6.71 -1.48 -10.64
CA ARG A 208 7.98 -0.78 -10.79
C ARG A 208 8.39 -0.56 -12.25
N GLU A 209 8.27 -1.59 -13.06
CA GLU A 209 8.67 -1.53 -14.48
C GLU A 209 7.76 -0.60 -15.29
N GLU A 210 6.47 -0.57 -14.97
CA GLU A 210 5.49 0.32 -15.59
C GLU A 210 5.59 1.76 -15.07
N GLY A 211 6.47 2.01 -14.11
CA GLY A 211 6.64 3.31 -13.48
C GLY A 211 5.34 3.83 -12.87
N VAL A 212 4.66 2.97 -12.08
CA VAL A 212 3.42 3.35 -11.41
C VAL A 212 3.69 4.42 -10.38
N ASP A 213 2.97 5.52 -10.49
CA ASP A 213 2.97 6.63 -9.55
C ASP A 213 1.56 6.86 -9.00
N ARG A 214 1.42 7.87 -8.14
CA ARG A 214 0.15 8.21 -7.52
C ARG A 214 -0.96 8.53 -8.52
N SER A 215 -0.64 9.16 -9.65
CA SER A 215 -1.64 9.54 -10.67
C SER A 215 -2.23 8.30 -11.35
N LYS A 216 -1.40 7.33 -11.70
CA LYS A 216 -1.83 6.06 -12.27
C LYS A 216 -2.66 5.25 -11.26
N TYR A 217 -2.24 5.26 -9.99
CA TYR A 217 -2.98 4.61 -8.91
C TYR A 217 -4.43 5.11 -8.83
N ASP A 218 -4.63 6.43 -8.81
CA ASP A 218 -5.96 7.02 -8.70
C ASP A 218 -6.84 6.71 -9.91
N ILE A 219 -6.26 6.67 -11.12
CA ILE A 219 -6.97 6.28 -12.35
C ILE A 219 -7.41 4.81 -12.29
N ILE A 220 -6.52 3.91 -11.86
CA ILE A 220 -6.84 2.48 -11.78
C ILE A 220 -7.92 2.23 -10.72
N CYS A 221 -7.86 2.90 -9.57
CA CYS A 221 -8.91 2.85 -8.55
C CYS A 221 -10.27 3.22 -9.14
N GLY A 222 -10.36 4.36 -9.85
CA GLY A 222 -11.59 4.81 -10.50
C GLY A 222 -12.11 3.81 -11.54
N ASN A 223 -11.23 3.26 -12.37
CA ASN A 223 -11.61 2.27 -13.38
C ASN A 223 -12.10 0.96 -12.76
N MET A 224 -11.48 0.49 -11.67
CA MET A 224 -11.95 -0.71 -10.97
C MET A 224 -13.34 -0.50 -10.36
N MET A 225 -13.61 0.67 -9.78
CA MET A 225 -14.94 0.99 -9.25
C MET A 225 -16.01 0.96 -10.35
N MET A 226 -15.72 1.44 -11.55
CA MET A 226 -16.63 1.37 -12.71
C MET A 226 -16.93 -0.08 -13.13
N LEU A 227 -16.04 -1.02 -12.82
CA LEU A 227 -16.21 -2.46 -13.07
C LEU A 227 -16.84 -3.20 -11.87
N GLY A 228 -17.32 -2.49 -10.86
CA GLY A 228 -17.86 -3.10 -9.64
C GLY A 228 -16.80 -3.80 -8.80
N ARG A 229 -15.59 -3.28 -8.80
CA ARG A 229 -14.45 -3.76 -8.00
C ARG A 229 -13.87 -2.60 -7.20
N ASP A 230 -13.27 -2.91 -6.07
CA ASP A 230 -12.51 -1.97 -5.27
C ASP A 230 -11.05 -2.43 -5.17
N LEU A 231 -10.09 -1.52 -5.38
CA LEU A 231 -8.67 -1.87 -5.37
C LEU A 231 -8.20 -2.30 -3.97
N SER A 232 -8.69 -1.66 -2.91
CA SER A 232 -8.32 -2.03 -1.53
C SER A 232 -8.86 -3.41 -1.17
N ALA A 233 -10.09 -3.73 -1.62
CA ALA A 233 -10.64 -5.06 -1.49
C ALA A 233 -9.84 -6.09 -2.30
N PHE A 234 -9.41 -5.75 -3.51
CA PHE A 234 -8.57 -6.63 -4.33
C PHE A 234 -7.25 -6.94 -3.62
N MET A 235 -6.58 -5.93 -3.03
CA MET A 235 -5.39 -6.13 -2.20
C MET A 235 -5.66 -7.09 -1.04
N THR A 236 -6.77 -6.90 -0.34
CA THR A 236 -7.15 -7.77 0.79
C THR A 236 -7.41 -9.21 0.34
N TYR A 237 -8.01 -9.42 -0.84
CA TYR A 237 -8.17 -10.77 -1.39
C TYR A 237 -6.83 -11.43 -1.73
N ASP A 238 -5.85 -10.68 -2.24
CA ASP A 238 -4.49 -11.18 -2.47
C ASP A 238 -3.84 -11.59 -1.14
N ASP A 239 -4.01 -10.80 -0.07
CA ASP A 239 -3.50 -11.10 1.27
C ASP A 239 -4.17 -12.34 1.88
N ILE A 240 -5.49 -12.51 1.69
CA ILE A 240 -6.22 -13.72 2.07
C ILE A 240 -5.64 -14.92 1.32
N THR A 241 -5.43 -14.82 0.01
CA THR A 241 -4.86 -15.90 -0.80
C THR A 241 -3.42 -16.22 -0.37
N GLY A 242 -2.60 -15.22 -0.08
CA GLY A 242 -1.26 -15.40 0.46
C GLY A 242 -1.26 -16.13 1.81
N THR A 243 -2.24 -15.84 2.66
CA THR A 243 -2.42 -16.53 3.95
C THR A 243 -2.90 -17.98 3.76
N GLU A 244 -3.83 -18.22 2.83
CA GLU A 244 -4.29 -19.57 2.47
C GLU A 244 -3.14 -20.40 1.87
N PHE A 245 -2.32 -19.79 1.01
CA PHE A 245 -1.11 -20.40 0.48
C PHE A 245 -0.15 -20.79 1.61
N LEU A 246 0.16 -19.85 2.50
CA LEU A 246 1.04 -20.07 3.64
C LEU A 246 0.53 -21.24 4.52
N ALA A 247 -0.78 -21.32 4.76
CA ALA A 247 -1.42 -22.40 5.52
C ALA A 247 -1.38 -23.78 4.81
N SER A 248 -1.11 -23.80 3.51
CA SER A 248 -1.00 -25.06 2.72
C SER A 248 0.39 -25.69 2.77
N LEU A 249 1.40 -24.94 3.23
CA LEU A 249 2.79 -25.37 3.23
C LEU A 249 3.06 -26.41 4.35
N PRO A 250 3.80 -27.48 4.08
CA PRO A 250 4.12 -28.50 5.07
C PRO A 250 5.01 -27.99 6.21
N GLU A 251 5.79 -26.92 5.97
CA GLU A 251 6.65 -26.27 6.96
C GLU A 251 5.86 -25.43 7.97
N VAL A 252 4.58 -25.18 7.73
CA VAL A 252 3.76 -24.22 8.50
C VAL A 252 2.78 -24.94 9.43
N ASP A 253 2.78 -24.55 10.69
CA ASP A 253 1.69 -24.84 11.62
C ASP A 253 0.50 -23.93 11.33
N LYS A 254 -0.47 -24.46 10.59
CA LYS A 254 -1.67 -23.71 10.16
C LYS A 254 -2.55 -23.19 11.31
N SER A 255 -2.34 -23.67 12.54
CA SER A 255 -3.05 -23.18 13.72
C SER A 255 -2.40 -21.94 14.32
N ARG A 256 -1.18 -21.59 13.88
CA ARG A 256 -0.36 -20.49 14.42
C ARG A 256 0.12 -19.57 13.29
N ILE A 257 -0.81 -19.00 12.54
CA ILE A 257 -0.52 -18.02 11.49
C ILE A 257 -1.02 -16.65 11.94
N GLY A 258 -0.14 -15.66 11.87
CA GLY A 258 -0.43 -14.25 12.11
C GLY A 258 -0.27 -13.40 10.85
N CYS A 259 -0.77 -12.17 10.93
CA CYS A 259 -0.53 -11.09 9.97
C CYS A 259 0.15 -9.92 10.67
N MET A 260 1.04 -9.24 9.99
CA MET A 260 1.68 -8.03 10.47
C MET A 260 1.78 -6.98 9.36
#